data_d4bd7a39eeef261d5829bbec5db6d039
#
_entry.id   d4bd7a39eeef261d5829bbec5db6d039
#
_cell.length_a   1.000
_cell.length_b   1.000
_cell.length_c   1.000
_cell.angle_alpha   90.00
_cell.angle_beta   90.00
_cell.angle_gamma   90.00
#
_symmetry.space_group_name_H-M   'P 1'
#
loop_
_entity.id
_entity.type
_entity.pdbx_description
1 polymer ?
#
loop_
_entity_poly.entity_id
_entity_poly.type
_entity_poly.pdbx_seq_one_letter_code
_entity_poly.pdbx_strand_id
1 'polypeptide(L)'
;MSLRIGFVLFVLTLAASGVMLAPSGARSEPLKSPPTAPLLLVQQAPVADDKRTGHVIPPAPSSPVAEIITDLSRLPPPVARTRERILAAARSGELQQLADLMNETTPIFSFTDDKDPVAFWKAVYPDSDGVEALSILITILETGFVQVDAGTPHEMYVWPYFVRMSLPALTPAQKVELFRIVTGADYKDMLAFGVYAFYRLGIGPDGTWQFFVAGD
;
A
#
# COMPACT_ATOMS: atom_id res chain seq x y z
N MET A 1 -34.84 46.48 -25.91
CA MET A 1 -34.50 45.69 -27.11
C MET A 1 -34.52 44.24 -26.72
N SER A 2 -35.62 43.58 -27.08
CA SER A 2 -35.88 42.15 -26.72
C SER A 2 -35.16 41.24 -27.70
N LEU A 3 -34.49 40.20 -27.19
CA LEU A 3 -34.06 39.09 -28.07
C LEU A 3 -34.60 37.78 -27.52
N ARG A 4 -35.29 37.09 -28.36
CA ARG A 4 -36.18 35.95 -28.13
C ARG A 4 -35.38 34.68 -28.01
N ILE A 5 -35.76 33.89 -27.01
CA ILE A 5 -35.42 32.49 -26.80
C ILE A 5 -36.07 31.62 -27.87
N GLY A 6 -35.28 30.88 -28.64
CA GLY A 6 -35.75 29.84 -29.58
C GLY A 6 -35.68 28.47 -28.94
N PHE A 7 -36.84 27.90 -28.64
CA PHE A 7 -37.02 26.51 -28.21
C PHE A 7 -37.05 25.61 -29.44
N VAL A 8 -36.12 24.68 -29.59
CA VAL A 8 -36.21 23.64 -30.63
C VAL A 8 -36.68 22.36 -29.98
N LEU A 9 -37.90 22.03 -30.32
CA LEU A 9 -38.61 20.79 -30.00
C LEU A 9 -38.11 19.68 -30.95
N PHE A 10 -37.48 18.61 -30.46
CA PHE A 10 -37.17 17.43 -31.27
C PHE A 10 -38.19 16.34 -30.98
N VAL A 11 -38.95 16.04 -32.03
CA VAL A 11 -40.05 15.07 -32.04
C VAL A 11 -39.47 13.64 -32.05
N LEU A 12 -39.95 12.83 -31.15
CA LEU A 12 -39.68 11.41 -31.01
C LEU A 12 -40.56 10.63 -32.00
N THR A 13 -39.99 9.98 -33.01
CA THR A 13 -40.68 8.99 -33.83
C THR A 13 -40.43 7.59 -33.32
N LEU A 14 -41.49 6.97 -32.87
CA LEU A 14 -41.57 5.57 -32.44
C LEU A 14 -41.73 4.70 -33.69
N ALA A 15 -40.81 3.77 -33.93
CA ALA A 15 -41.01 2.67 -34.88
C ALA A 15 -40.96 1.35 -34.11
N ALA A 16 -42.12 0.74 -34.02
CA ALA A 16 -42.29 -0.63 -33.51
C ALA A 16 -42.07 -1.61 -34.67
N SER A 17 -41.22 -2.63 -34.47
CA SER A 17 -41.24 -3.82 -35.33
C SER A 17 -40.63 -5.02 -34.58
N GLY A 18 -41.48 -6.04 -34.37
CA GLY A 18 -41.14 -7.44 -34.64
C GLY A 18 -40.42 -8.23 -33.54
N VAL A 19 -41.19 -8.91 -32.73
CA VAL A 19 -40.86 -10.06 -31.89
C VAL A 19 -40.33 -11.20 -32.75
N MET A 20 -39.14 -11.76 -32.40
CA MET A 20 -38.82 -13.17 -32.62
C MET A 20 -38.19 -13.75 -31.36
N LEU A 21 -38.92 -14.65 -30.72
CA LEU A 21 -38.46 -15.55 -29.67
C LEU A 21 -37.57 -16.64 -30.28
N ALA A 22 -36.35 -16.79 -29.76
CA ALA A 22 -35.58 -18.02 -29.87
C ALA A 22 -35.06 -18.42 -28.48
N PRO A 23 -35.25 -19.66 -28.04
CA PRO A 23 -34.75 -20.13 -26.76
C PRO A 23 -33.29 -20.54 -26.96
N SER A 24 -32.35 -19.78 -26.44
CA SER A 24 -30.97 -20.20 -26.37
C SER A 24 -30.61 -20.48 -24.91
N GLY A 25 -30.35 -21.77 -24.65
CA GLY A 25 -29.85 -22.24 -23.37
C GLY A 25 -28.50 -21.59 -23.05
N ALA A 26 -28.50 -20.68 -22.12
CA ALA A 26 -27.28 -20.13 -21.54
C ALA A 26 -26.61 -21.22 -20.70
N ARG A 27 -25.58 -21.84 -21.27
CA ARG A 27 -24.63 -22.66 -20.54
C ARG A 27 -23.80 -21.73 -19.68
N SER A 28 -23.99 -21.78 -18.38
CA SER A 28 -23.15 -21.04 -17.43
C SER A 28 -21.74 -21.59 -17.50
N GLU A 29 -20.81 -20.89 -18.13
CA GLU A 29 -19.39 -21.15 -17.96
C GLU A 29 -18.98 -20.74 -16.55
N PRO A 30 -18.19 -21.59 -15.84
CA PRO A 30 -17.67 -21.20 -14.53
C PRO A 30 -16.69 -20.05 -14.70
N LEU A 31 -16.88 -18.97 -13.89
CA LEU A 31 -15.92 -17.88 -13.78
C LEU A 31 -14.52 -18.48 -13.53
N LYS A 32 -13.59 -18.23 -14.45
CA LYS A 32 -12.19 -18.48 -14.24
C LYS A 32 -11.72 -17.54 -13.11
N SER A 33 -11.26 -18.13 -12.03
CA SER A 33 -10.56 -17.41 -10.97
C SER A 33 -9.37 -16.64 -11.55
N PRO A 34 -9.08 -15.43 -11.08
CA PRO A 34 -7.91 -14.69 -11.50
C PRO A 34 -6.63 -15.50 -11.19
N PRO A 35 -5.57 -15.37 -11.99
CA PRO A 35 -4.33 -16.07 -11.74
C PRO A 35 -3.73 -15.58 -10.42
N THR A 36 -3.63 -16.50 -9.46
CA THR A 36 -2.83 -16.32 -8.24
C THR A 36 -1.40 -16.04 -8.66
N ALA A 37 -0.87 -14.88 -8.30
CA ALA A 37 0.54 -14.57 -8.48
C ALA A 37 1.39 -15.66 -7.80
N PRO A 38 2.47 -16.14 -8.42
CA PRO A 38 3.28 -17.19 -7.82
C PRO A 38 3.98 -16.65 -6.58
N LEU A 39 3.59 -17.16 -5.41
CA LEU A 39 4.38 -17.08 -4.18
C LEU A 39 5.75 -17.70 -4.48
N LEU A 40 6.81 -16.91 -4.45
CA LEU A 40 8.17 -17.41 -4.47
C LEU A 40 8.38 -18.28 -3.23
N LEU A 41 8.35 -19.58 -3.45
CA LEU A 41 8.66 -20.59 -2.45
C LEU A 41 10.14 -20.44 -2.11
N VAL A 42 10.45 -19.82 -0.99
CA VAL A 42 11.79 -19.87 -0.41
C VAL A 42 12.03 -21.31 0.04
N GLN A 43 12.87 -22.00 -0.69
CA GLN A 43 13.30 -23.37 -0.44
C GLN A 43 14.10 -23.39 0.86
N GLN A 44 13.52 -23.92 1.93
CA GLN A 44 14.24 -24.19 3.18
C GLN A 44 15.28 -25.29 2.92
N ALA A 45 16.54 -24.94 3.17
CA ALA A 45 17.62 -25.93 3.19
C ALA A 45 17.42 -26.90 4.36
N PRO A 46 17.81 -28.21 4.22
CA PRO A 46 17.62 -29.18 5.28
C PRO A 46 18.50 -28.85 6.49
N VAL A 47 17.88 -28.80 7.65
CA VAL A 47 18.55 -28.63 8.95
C VAL A 47 19.33 -29.93 9.24
N ALA A 48 20.66 -29.85 9.25
CA ALA A 48 21.53 -30.92 9.73
C ALA A 48 21.37 -31.03 11.25
N ASP A 49 21.08 -32.27 11.72
CA ASP A 49 20.98 -32.64 13.11
C ASP A 49 22.40 -32.61 13.73
N ASP A 50 22.76 -31.57 14.44
CA ASP A 50 23.99 -31.47 15.22
C ASP A 50 23.69 -31.45 16.72
N LYS A 51 23.80 -32.61 17.33
CA LYS A 51 23.84 -32.79 18.79
C LYS A 51 25.12 -32.17 19.34
N ARG A 52 25.06 -30.91 19.80
CA ARG A 52 26.08 -30.33 20.69
C ARG A 52 25.48 -29.47 21.79
N THR A 53 25.65 -29.97 23.02
CA THR A 53 25.86 -29.30 24.31
C THR A 53 25.21 -27.93 24.53
N GLY A 54 24.32 -27.92 25.50
CA GLY A 54 23.61 -26.77 26.05
C GLY A 54 24.46 -25.53 26.27
N HIS A 55 24.48 -24.66 25.27
CA HIS A 55 24.82 -23.28 25.45
C HIS A 55 23.48 -22.53 25.56
N VAL A 56 23.12 -22.15 26.79
CA VAL A 56 21.99 -21.27 27.03
C VAL A 56 22.40 -19.92 26.45
N ILE A 57 21.94 -19.64 25.21
CA ILE A 57 22.03 -18.30 24.64
C ILE A 57 21.18 -17.40 25.55
N PRO A 58 21.74 -16.37 26.18
CA PRO A 58 20.92 -15.38 26.91
C PRO A 58 19.89 -14.85 25.94
N PRO A 59 18.62 -14.61 26.37
CA PRO A 59 17.65 -13.95 25.50
C PRO A 59 18.28 -12.65 25.00
N ALA A 60 18.27 -12.46 23.68
CA ALA A 60 18.71 -11.21 23.08
C ALA A 60 17.99 -10.06 23.81
N PRO A 61 18.68 -8.94 24.11
CA PRO A 61 18.04 -7.81 24.75
C PRO A 61 16.80 -7.47 23.94
N SER A 62 15.64 -7.54 24.61
CA SER A 62 14.37 -7.17 24.00
C SER A 62 14.53 -5.75 23.44
N SER A 63 14.55 -5.60 22.13
CA SER A 63 14.53 -4.28 21.51
C SER A 63 13.40 -3.48 22.15
N PRO A 64 13.64 -2.24 22.56
CA PRO A 64 12.60 -1.44 23.19
C PRO A 64 11.37 -1.46 22.28
N VAL A 65 10.20 -1.72 22.87
CA VAL A 65 8.93 -1.69 22.16
C VAL A 65 8.86 -0.33 21.48
N ALA A 66 8.81 -0.31 20.15
CA ALA A 66 8.77 0.93 19.39
C ALA A 66 7.54 1.73 19.85
N GLU A 67 7.75 2.97 20.25
CA GLU A 67 6.66 3.85 20.67
C GLU A 67 5.80 4.18 19.44
N ILE A 68 4.50 3.89 19.53
CA ILE A 68 3.53 4.31 18.52
C ILE A 68 3.28 5.79 18.72
N ILE A 69 3.53 6.59 17.68
CA ILE A 69 3.34 8.03 17.72
C ILE A 69 2.20 8.40 16.78
N THR A 70 1.09 8.86 17.33
CA THR A 70 -0.06 9.38 16.58
C THR A 70 -0.05 10.91 16.46
N ASP A 71 0.71 11.56 17.32
CA ASP A 71 0.88 13.01 17.32
C ASP A 71 1.92 13.43 16.27
N LEU A 72 1.42 13.94 15.14
CA LEU A 72 2.26 14.39 14.03
C LEU A 72 3.11 15.63 14.38
N SER A 73 2.79 16.37 15.45
CA SER A 73 3.61 17.51 15.91
C SER A 73 4.98 17.06 16.43
N ARG A 74 5.14 15.79 16.76
CA ARG A 74 6.39 15.18 17.17
C ARG A 74 7.35 14.86 16.02
N LEU A 75 6.91 15.02 14.76
CA LEU A 75 7.79 14.84 13.60
C LEU A 75 8.81 15.97 13.52
N PRO A 76 10.09 15.66 13.25
CA PRO A 76 11.06 16.68 12.87
C PRO A 76 10.57 17.48 11.67
N PRO A 77 10.84 18.80 11.62
CA PRO A 77 10.36 19.64 10.52
C PRO A 77 10.75 19.15 9.11
N PRO A 78 11.93 18.57 8.84
CA PRO A 78 12.23 17.99 7.54
C PRO A 78 11.32 16.82 7.19
N VAL A 79 11.09 15.90 8.13
CA VAL A 79 10.22 14.72 7.95
C VAL A 79 8.78 15.14 7.69
N ALA A 80 8.26 16.09 8.49
CA ALA A 80 6.92 16.63 8.32
C ALA A 80 6.73 17.25 6.92
N ARG A 81 7.71 18.05 6.44
CA ARG A 81 7.65 18.64 5.09
C ARG A 81 7.62 17.59 3.99
N THR A 82 8.47 16.57 4.07
CA THR A 82 8.49 15.49 3.06
C THR A 82 7.17 14.73 3.07
N ARG A 83 6.64 14.38 4.25
CA ARG A 83 5.33 13.74 4.37
C ARG A 83 4.22 14.57 3.69
N GLU A 84 4.16 15.86 3.95
CA GLU A 84 3.14 16.74 3.33
C GLU A 84 3.32 16.86 1.81
N ARG A 85 4.55 16.89 1.30
CA ARG A 85 4.82 16.88 -0.14
C ARG A 85 4.34 15.58 -0.80
N ILE A 86 4.60 14.43 -0.18
CA ILE A 86 4.13 13.13 -0.66
C ILE A 86 2.60 13.09 -0.67
N LEU A 87 1.95 13.54 0.41
CA LEU A 87 0.50 13.61 0.47
C LEU A 87 -0.10 14.55 -0.58
N ALA A 88 0.52 15.70 -0.82
CA ALA A 88 0.08 16.63 -1.85
C ALA A 88 0.18 16.01 -3.25
N ALA A 89 1.31 15.36 -3.57
CA ALA A 89 1.50 14.65 -4.82
C ALA A 89 0.48 13.50 -4.98
N ALA A 90 0.28 12.70 -3.94
CA ALA A 90 -0.68 11.60 -3.99
C ALA A 90 -2.14 12.08 -4.15
N ARG A 91 -2.52 13.14 -3.45
CA ARG A 91 -3.88 13.74 -3.54
C ARG A 91 -4.17 14.43 -4.86
N SER A 92 -3.15 14.76 -5.65
CA SER A 92 -3.36 15.28 -7.01
C SER A 92 -3.97 14.24 -7.96
N GLY A 93 -3.80 12.94 -7.67
CA GLY A 93 -4.20 11.84 -8.55
C GLY A 93 -3.23 11.60 -9.71
N GLU A 94 -2.13 12.37 -9.80
CA GLU A 94 -1.19 12.33 -10.90
C GLU A 94 0.08 11.56 -10.52
N LEU A 95 0.24 10.34 -11.06
CA LEU A 95 1.45 9.52 -10.81
C LEU A 95 2.75 10.24 -11.16
N GLN A 96 2.73 11.11 -12.18
CA GLN A 96 3.92 11.86 -12.58
C GLN A 96 4.39 12.82 -11.47
N GLN A 97 3.48 13.48 -10.74
CA GLN A 97 3.86 14.34 -9.63
C GLN A 97 4.54 13.56 -8.50
N LEU A 98 4.08 12.32 -8.25
CA LEU A 98 4.74 11.44 -7.29
C LEU A 98 6.13 11.02 -7.80
N ALA A 99 6.25 10.64 -9.08
CA ALA A 99 7.51 10.24 -9.69
C ALA A 99 8.54 11.39 -9.69
N ASP A 100 8.11 12.60 -9.97
CA ASP A 100 8.97 13.80 -9.91
C ASP A 100 9.54 13.99 -8.50
N LEU A 101 8.71 13.82 -7.48
CA LEU A 101 9.17 13.88 -6.08
C LEU A 101 10.12 12.71 -5.73
N MET A 102 9.86 11.50 -6.25
CA MET A 102 10.75 10.36 -6.07
C MET A 102 12.12 10.58 -6.72
N ASN A 103 12.17 11.25 -7.87
CA ASN A 103 13.42 11.56 -8.56
C ASN A 103 14.37 12.48 -7.76
N GLU A 104 13.86 13.23 -6.79
CA GLU A 104 14.70 14.09 -5.93
C GLU A 104 15.52 13.29 -4.91
N THR A 105 15.00 12.16 -4.42
CA THR A 105 15.60 11.37 -3.33
C THR A 105 15.84 9.92 -3.68
N THR A 106 15.36 9.48 -4.85
CA THR A 106 15.50 8.09 -5.36
C THR A 106 15.14 7.01 -4.33
N PRO A 107 13.94 7.04 -3.72
CA PRO A 107 13.53 6.06 -2.75
C PRO A 107 13.42 4.67 -3.38
N ILE A 108 13.60 3.63 -2.58
CA ILE A 108 13.32 2.26 -3.01
C ILE A 108 11.80 2.11 -3.14
N PHE A 109 11.30 1.78 -4.34
CA PHE A 109 9.88 1.51 -4.60
C PHE A 109 9.62 0.09 -5.15
N SER A 110 10.68 -0.60 -5.55
CA SER A 110 10.67 -1.95 -6.07
C SER A 110 11.91 -2.70 -5.56
N PHE A 111 11.79 -4.01 -5.38
CA PHE A 111 12.94 -4.90 -5.09
C PHE A 111 13.56 -5.49 -6.36
N THR A 112 13.15 -5.01 -7.53
CA THR A 112 13.67 -5.36 -8.85
C THR A 112 14.44 -4.17 -9.46
N ASP A 113 14.92 -4.33 -10.70
CA ASP A 113 15.72 -3.29 -11.38
C ASP A 113 14.86 -2.17 -12.01
N ASP A 114 13.59 -2.01 -11.60
CA ASP A 114 12.70 -0.96 -12.10
C ASP A 114 13.27 0.43 -11.80
N LYS A 115 13.25 1.29 -12.80
CA LYS A 115 13.75 2.67 -12.71
C LYS A 115 12.66 3.71 -12.92
N ASP A 116 11.54 3.31 -13.50
CA ASP A 116 10.40 4.18 -13.80
C ASP A 116 9.23 3.86 -12.84
N PRO A 117 9.02 4.69 -11.82
CA PRO A 117 7.94 4.46 -10.87
C PRO A 117 6.54 4.54 -11.50
N VAL A 118 6.35 5.35 -12.55
CA VAL A 118 5.05 5.45 -13.23
C VAL A 118 4.75 4.14 -13.96
N ALA A 119 5.71 3.64 -14.74
CA ALA A 119 5.56 2.37 -15.45
C ALA A 119 5.35 1.21 -14.46
N PHE A 120 6.11 1.20 -13.36
CA PHE A 120 5.97 0.19 -12.29
C PHE A 120 4.57 0.17 -11.71
N TRP A 121 4.04 1.31 -11.24
CA TRP A 121 2.71 1.35 -10.61
C TRP A 121 1.59 1.01 -11.58
N LYS A 122 1.69 1.40 -12.85
CA LYS A 122 0.73 0.99 -13.90
C LYS A 122 0.76 -0.51 -14.16
N ALA A 123 1.93 -1.13 -14.06
CA ALA A 123 2.05 -2.58 -14.21
C ALA A 123 1.51 -3.35 -12.99
N VAL A 124 1.71 -2.82 -11.78
CA VAL A 124 1.22 -3.42 -10.53
C VAL A 124 -0.29 -3.27 -10.39
N TYR A 125 -0.85 -2.13 -10.78
CA TYR A 125 -2.27 -1.77 -10.67
C TYR A 125 -2.87 -1.39 -12.04
N PRO A 126 -2.97 -2.34 -12.98
CA PRO A 126 -3.40 -2.04 -14.35
C PRO A 126 -4.86 -1.55 -14.43
N ASP A 127 -5.74 -2.05 -13.56
CA ASP A 127 -7.17 -1.70 -13.57
C ASP A 127 -7.44 -0.25 -13.15
N SER A 128 -6.52 0.37 -12.40
CA SER A 128 -6.59 1.76 -11.96
C SER A 128 -5.57 2.66 -12.64
N ASP A 129 -4.88 2.19 -13.69
CA ASP A 129 -3.77 2.90 -14.34
C ASP A 129 -2.69 3.37 -13.32
N GLY A 130 -2.49 2.58 -12.23
CA GLY A 130 -1.53 2.84 -11.17
C GLY A 130 -2.01 3.76 -10.04
N VAL A 131 -3.17 4.38 -10.15
CA VAL A 131 -3.69 5.37 -9.17
C VAL A 131 -3.93 4.74 -7.79
N GLU A 132 -4.16 3.44 -7.72
CA GLU A 132 -4.30 2.72 -6.45
C GLU A 132 -3.10 2.91 -5.52
N ALA A 133 -1.87 2.98 -6.06
CA ALA A 133 -0.68 3.27 -5.27
C ALA A 133 -0.75 4.62 -4.53
N LEU A 134 -1.35 5.65 -5.15
CA LEU A 134 -1.56 6.96 -4.54
C LEU A 134 -2.55 6.86 -3.36
N SER A 135 -3.63 6.09 -3.53
CA SER A 135 -4.61 5.85 -2.46
C SER A 135 -3.98 5.14 -1.27
N ILE A 136 -3.16 4.12 -1.53
CA ILE A 136 -2.41 3.40 -0.49
C ILE A 136 -1.49 4.36 0.26
N LEU A 137 -0.71 5.19 -0.45
CA LEU A 137 0.16 6.21 0.16
C LEU A 137 -0.59 7.14 1.10
N ILE A 138 -1.73 7.68 0.66
CA ILE A 138 -2.56 8.56 1.48
C ILE A 138 -2.98 7.81 2.74
N THR A 139 -3.51 6.60 2.58
CA THR A 139 -4.08 5.85 3.69
C THR A 139 -3.03 5.49 4.75
N ILE A 140 -1.83 5.04 4.36
CA ILE A 140 -0.77 4.71 5.32
C ILE A 140 -0.23 5.96 6.02
N LEU A 141 -0.04 7.07 5.30
CA LEU A 141 0.47 8.32 5.87
C LEU A 141 -0.53 9.02 6.80
N GLU A 142 -1.81 8.70 6.72
CA GLU A 142 -2.84 9.20 7.63
C GLU A 142 -2.92 8.39 8.94
N THR A 143 -2.15 7.31 9.09
CA THR A 143 -2.00 6.58 10.35
C THR A 143 -0.93 7.20 11.25
N GLY A 144 -0.76 6.64 12.44
CA GLY A 144 0.41 6.88 13.26
C GLY A 144 1.70 6.30 12.66
N PHE A 145 2.83 6.69 13.20
CA PHE A 145 4.16 6.26 12.79
C PHE A 145 4.97 5.71 13.97
N VAL A 146 6.10 5.09 13.64
CA VAL A 146 7.12 4.70 14.60
C VAL A 146 8.46 5.33 14.22
N GLN A 147 9.24 5.73 15.22
CA GLN A 147 10.64 6.06 15.06
C GLN A 147 11.44 4.78 15.27
N VAL A 148 12.25 4.39 14.31
CA VAL A 148 13.10 3.20 14.35
C VAL A 148 14.56 3.61 14.40
N ASP A 149 15.37 2.82 15.07
CA ASP A 149 16.83 2.96 15.19
C ASP A 149 17.28 4.38 15.63
N ALA A 150 16.50 4.99 16.54
CA ALA A 150 16.71 6.35 17.04
C ALA A 150 18.15 6.58 17.53
N GLY A 151 18.75 7.69 17.11
CA GLY A 151 20.12 8.07 17.46
C GLY A 151 21.21 7.28 16.73
N THR A 152 20.87 6.47 15.74
CA THR A 152 21.82 5.76 14.87
C THR A 152 21.83 6.34 13.46
N PRO A 153 22.82 6.00 12.62
CA PRO A 153 22.80 6.37 11.20
C PRO A 153 21.63 5.78 10.38
N HIS A 154 20.90 4.82 10.95
CA HIS A 154 19.74 4.17 10.32
C HIS A 154 18.42 4.66 10.88
N GLU A 155 18.42 5.76 11.64
CA GLU A 155 17.22 6.35 12.17
C GLU A 155 16.23 6.71 11.07
N MET A 156 14.97 6.30 11.23
CA MET A 156 13.88 6.59 10.30
C MET A 156 12.54 6.76 11.01
N TYR A 157 11.63 7.46 10.34
CA TYR A 157 10.22 7.61 10.66
C TYR A 157 9.43 6.76 9.68
N VAL A 158 8.72 5.73 10.18
CA VAL A 158 8.12 4.69 9.33
C VAL A 158 6.60 4.64 9.53
N TRP A 159 5.87 4.63 8.42
CA TRP A 159 4.42 4.45 8.34
C TRP A 159 4.07 3.13 7.63
N PRO A 160 2.95 2.52 7.99
CA PRO A 160 2.13 2.73 9.18
C PRO A 160 2.82 2.14 10.41
N TYR A 161 2.44 2.56 11.62
CA TYR A 161 3.03 2.03 12.87
C TYR A 161 2.87 0.51 13.03
N PHE A 162 1.97 -0.13 12.28
CA PHE A 162 1.75 -1.58 12.29
C PHE A 162 2.99 -2.40 11.96
N VAL A 163 3.99 -1.83 11.27
CA VAL A 163 5.29 -2.48 10.99
C VAL A 163 6.04 -2.94 12.24
N ARG A 164 5.70 -2.38 13.40
CA ARG A 164 6.31 -2.74 14.70
C ARG A 164 5.30 -3.34 15.69
N MET A 165 4.12 -3.74 15.20
CA MET A 165 3.06 -4.29 16.03
C MET A 165 2.94 -5.80 15.89
N SER A 166 2.62 -6.46 16.99
CA SER A 166 2.13 -7.85 16.93
C SER A 166 0.67 -7.82 16.46
N LEU A 167 0.41 -8.25 15.24
CA LEU A 167 -0.94 -8.23 14.63
C LEU A 167 -2.00 -8.95 15.47
N PRO A 168 -1.71 -10.12 16.09
CA PRO A 168 -2.67 -10.78 16.99
C PRO A 168 -3.02 -9.96 18.22
N ALA A 169 -2.12 -9.09 18.69
CA ALA A 169 -2.28 -8.29 19.91
C ALA A 169 -2.92 -6.90 19.67
N LEU A 170 -3.33 -6.59 18.43
CA LEU A 170 -3.98 -5.32 18.12
C LEU A 170 -5.31 -5.17 18.87
N THR A 171 -5.52 -3.99 19.44
CA THR A 171 -6.81 -3.60 20.04
C THR A 171 -7.92 -3.53 18.97
N PRO A 172 -9.20 -3.58 19.35
CA PRO A 172 -10.29 -3.41 18.39
C PRO A 172 -10.19 -2.11 17.56
N ALA A 173 -9.81 -1.00 18.19
CA ALA A 173 -9.64 0.28 17.50
C ALA A 173 -8.50 0.23 16.47
N GLN A 174 -7.36 -0.36 16.83
CA GLN A 174 -6.24 -0.55 15.91
C GLN A 174 -6.59 -1.47 14.74
N LYS A 175 -7.42 -2.50 14.96
CA LYS A 175 -7.93 -3.34 13.87
C LYS A 175 -8.81 -2.56 12.90
N VAL A 176 -9.67 -1.65 13.40
CA VAL A 176 -10.47 -0.77 12.54
C VAL A 176 -9.56 0.10 11.68
N GLU A 177 -8.49 0.67 12.26
CA GLU A 177 -7.52 1.46 11.51
C GLU A 177 -6.76 0.60 10.49
N LEU A 178 -6.30 -0.60 10.86
CA LEU A 178 -5.63 -1.53 9.96
C LEU A 178 -6.50 -1.89 8.74
N PHE A 179 -7.79 -2.19 8.96
CA PHE A 179 -8.72 -2.53 7.87
C PHE A 179 -9.13 -1.37 6.98
N ARG A 180 -8.68 -0.15 7.25
CA ARG A 180 -8.70 0.95 6.26
C ARG A 180 -7.58 0.82 5.23
N ILE A 181 -6.53 0.05 5.53
CA ILE A 181 -5.32 -0.10 4.72
C ILE A 181 -5.34 -1.43 3.96
N VAL A 182 -5.75 -2.52 4.63
CA VAL A 182 -5.66 -3.88 4.12
C VAL A 182 -7.02 -4.56 4.07
N THR A 183 -7.15 -5.56 3.20
CA THR A 183 -8.33 -6.44 3.18
C THR A 183 -8.26 -7.53 4.25
N GLY A 184 -9.39 -8.23 4.46
CA GLY A 184 -9.41 -9.41 5.33
C GLY A 184 -8.51 -10.55 4.83
N ALA A 185 -8.30 -10.66 3.50
CA ALA A 185 -7.38 -11.62 2.91
C ALA A 185 -5.93 -11.28 3.25
N ASP A 186 -5.51 -10.02 3.02
CA ASP A 186 -4.16 -9.55 3.37
C ASP A 186 -3.88 -9.76 4.86
N TYR A 187 -4.85 -9.43 5.72
CA TYR A 187 -4.70 -9.63 7.17
C TYR A 187 -4.49 -11.09 7.54
N LYS A 188 -5.23 -12.01 6.92
CA LYS A 188 -5.08 -13.45 7.13
C LYS A 188 -3.68 -13.92 6.73
N ASP A 189 -3.18 -13.46 5.59
CA ASP A 189 -1.85 -13.83 5.09
C ASP A 189 -0.76 -13.25 6.00
N MET A 190 -0.87 -12.00 6.42
CA MET A 190 0.05 -11.39 7.38
C MET A 190 0.06 -12.09 8.74
N LEU A 191 -1.09 -12.61 9.21
CA LEU A 191 -1.14 -13.44 10.42
C LEU A 191 -0.38 -14.75 10.25
N ALA A 192 -0.45 -15.36 9.07
CA ALA A 192 0.28 -16.58 8.75
C ALA A 192 1.80 -16.35 8.65
N PHE A 193 2.23 -15.19 8.13
CA PHE A 193 3.63 -14.77 8.10
C PHE A 193 4.14 -14.29 9.48
N GLY A 194 3.25 -13.84 10.35
CA GLY A 194 3.60 -13.34 11.69
C GLY A 194 4.00 -11.87 11.75
N VAL A 195 4.02 -11.16 10.61
CA VAL A 195 4.44 -9.75 10.49
C VAL A 195 3.53 -8.96 9.58
N TYR A 196 3.57 -7.62 9.71
CA TYR A 196 2.95 -6.71 8.75
C TYR A 196 3.78 -6.70 7.46
N ALA A 197 3.20 -7.15 6.36
CA ALA A 197 3.86 -7.30 5.05
C ALA A 197 3.21 -6.46 3.94
N PHE A 198 2.28 -5.56 4.28
CA PHE A 198 1.68 -4.63 3.31
C PHE A 198 2.58 -3.40 3.10
N TYR A 199 2.12 -2.41 2.35
CA TYR A 199 2.92 -1.22 2.05
C TYR A 199 3.40 -0.48 3.28
N ARG A 200 4.65 -0.05 3.23
CA ARG A 200 5.31 0.78 4.24
C ARG A 200 6.14 1.88 3.59
N LEU A 201 6.27 3.00 4.26
CA LEU A 201 7.02 4.17 3.81
C LEU A 201 7.98 4.60 4.92
N GLY A 202 9.21 4.96 4.56
CA GLY A 202 10.21 5.45 5.48
C GLY A 202 10.81 6.79 5.05
N ILE A 203 10.96 7.70 6.02
CA ILE A 203 11.61 9.01 5.82
C ILE A 203 12.72 9.16 6.86
N GLY A 204 13.93 9.49 6.42
CA GLY A 204 15.05 9.78 7.29
C GLY A 204 14.87 11.08 8.10
N PRO A 205 15.62 11.28 9.20
CA PRO A 205 15.48 12.46 10.06
C PRO A 205 15.79 13.77 9.34
N ASP A 206 16.58 13.73 8.27
CA ASP A 206 16.91 14.84 7.38
C ASP A 206 15.78 15.18 6.37
N GLY A 207 14.73 14.35 6.30
CA GLY A 207 13.62 14.46 5.37
C GLY A 207 13.83 13.69 4.06
N THR A 208 14.89 12.92 3.91
CA THR A 208 15.09 12.06 2.73
C THR A 208 14.07 10.93 2.71
N TRP A 209 13.29 10.84 1.62
CA TRP A 209 12.38 9.71 1.42
C TRP A 209 13.18 8.47 1.07
N GLN A 210 13.13 7.45 1.91
CA GLN A 210 13.98 6.26 1.81
C GLN A 210 13.34 5.13 1.02
N PHE A 211 12.05 4.86 1.27
CA PHE A 211 11.35 3.77 0.59
C PHE A 211 9.83 3.93 0.61
N PHE A 212 9.18 3.28 -0.37
CA PHE A 212 7.76 2.95 -0.38
C PHE A 212 7.60 1.57 -1.02
N VAL A 213 7.49 0.53 -0.21
CA VAL A 213 7.50 -0.88 -0.64
C VAL A 213 6.48 -1.72 0.10
N ALA A 214 6.07 -2.85 -0.50
CA ALA A 214 5.33 -3.94 0.14
C ALA A 214 6.21 -5.19 0.22
N GLY A 215 5.93 -6.05 1.18
CA GLY A 215 6.72 -7.27 1.45
C GLY A 215 7.92 -7.03 2.37
N ASP A 216 8.69 -8.08 2.63
CA ASP A 216 9.95 -8.08 3.39
C ASP A 216 11.13 -8.31 2.48
#